data_8f1b04d3e415f728fd3facad38cc826c
#
_entry.id   8f1b04d3e415f728fd3facad38cc826c
#
_cell.length_a   1.000
_cell.length_b   1.000
_cell.length_c   1.000
_cell.angle_alpha   90.00
_cell.angle_beta   90.00
_cell.angle_gamma   90.00
#
_symmetry.space_group_name_H-M   'P 1'
#
loop_
_entity.id
_entity.type
_entity.pdbx_description
1 polymer ?
#
loop_
_entity_poly.entity_id
_entity_poly.type
_entity_poly.pdbx_seq_one_letter_code
_entity_poly.pdbx_strand_id
1 'polypeptide(L)'
;MREVIKIGRLRWLHVNNPDEEDFNEFESKYHFHHLDIEDCKQTNQRPKIDIYDDYYFLVLHFPVFDRQNLFVKPRELKVFWGEDFI
;
A
#
# COMPACT_ATOMS: atom_id res chain seq x y z
N MET A 1 7.34 -2.50 -10.38
CA MET A 1 7.36 -1.22 -11.11
C MET A 1 6.96 -0.10 -10.19
N ARG A 2 7.64 1.01 -10.29
CA ARG A 2 7.51 2.12 -9.34
C ARG A 2 7.28 3.42 -10.10
N GLU A 3 6.33 4.24 -9.64
CA GLU A 3 6.07 5.56 -10.17
C GLU A 3 6.04 6.58 -9.04
N VAL A 4 6.61 7.74 -9.26
CA VAL A 4 6.61 8.85 -8.30
C VAL A 4 5.96 10.06 -8.94
N ILE A 5 4.96 10.62 -8.26
CA ILE A 5 4.28 11.84 -8.69
C ILE A 5 4.42 12.86 -7.56
N LYS A 6 4.82 14.07 -7.89
CA LYS A 6 4.93 15.18 -6.93
C LYS A 6 3.86 16.22 -7.23
N ILE A 7 3.07 16.57 -6.22
CA ILE A 7 2.05 17.60 -6.33
C ILE A 7 2.25 18.56 -5.16
N GLY A 8 2.85 19.71 -5.43
CA GLY A 8 3.22 20.64 -4.37
C GLY A 8 4.17 19.96 -3.38
N ARG A 9 3.78 19.90 -2.12
CA ARG A 9 4.56 19.22 -1.07
C ARG A 9 4.26 17.71 -0.98
N LEU A 10 3.20 17.26 -1.63
CA LEU A 10 2.79 15.86 -1.60
C LEU A 10 3.65 15.03 -2.54
N ARG A 11 4.14 13.93 -2.04
CA ARG A 11 4.85 12.94 -2.82
C ARG A 11 4.03 11.65 -2.86
N TRP A 12 3.61 11.27 -4.05
CA TRP A 12 2.85 10.03 -4.27
C TRP A 12 3.77 9.00 -4.88
N LEU A 13 3.95 7.89 -4.18
CA LEU A 13 4.75 6.76 -4.65
C LEU A 13 3.84 5.54 -4.88
N HIS A 14 3.72 5.12 -6.13
CA HIS A 14 2.98 3.93 -6.49
C HIS A 14 3.96 2.79 -6.78
N VAL A 15 3.80 1.68 -6.07
CA VAL A 15 4.65 0.49 -6.24
C VAL A 15 3.77 -0.70 -6.57
N ASN A 16 4.01 -1.30 -7.73
CA ASN A 16 3.32 -2.49 -8.17
C ASN A 16 4.23 -3.70 -7.97
N ASN A 17 3.73 -4.73 -7.28
CA ASN A 17 4.48 -5.94 -6.94
C ASN A 17 5.80 -5.61 -6.23
N PRO A 18 5.75 -5.00 -5.03
CA PRO A 18 6.96 -4.62 -4.32
C PRO A 18 7.84 -5.84 -3.99
N ASP A 19 9.16 -5.65 -4.05
CA ASP A 19 10.14 -6.66 -3.72
C ASP A 19 10.78 -6.39 -2.34
N GLU A 20 11.75 -7.22 -1.95
CA GLU A 20 12.42 -7.06 -0.66
C GLU A 20 13.17 -5.72 -0.54
N GLU A 21 13.73 -5.20 -1.62
CA GLU A 21 14.37 -3.89 -1.59
C GLU A 21 13.36 -2.78 -1.31
N ASP A 22 12.18 -2.87 -1.91
CA ASP A 22 11.10 -1.92 -1.65
C ASP A 22 10.69 -1.95 -0.19
N PHE A 23 10.49 -3.15 0.39
CA PHE A 23 10.11 -3.28 1.79
C PHE A 23 11.20 -2.77 2.75
N ASN A 24 12.46 -3.03 2.45
CA ASN A 24 13.57 -2.53 3.24
C ASN A 24 13.62 -1.00 3.22
N GLU A 25 13.37 -0.39 2.08
CA GLU A 25 13.29 1.07 1.95
C GLU A 25 12.14 1.63 2.80
N PHE A 26 10.97 0.98 2.75
CA PHE A 26 9.82 1.42 3.53
C PHE A 26 10.10 1.41 5.03
N GLU A 27 10.80 0.41 5.53
CA GLU A 27 11.19 0.36 6.94
C GLU A 27 12.27 1.39 7.28
N SER A 28 13.32 1.49 6.48
CA SER A 28 14.49 2.31 6.80
C SER A 28 14.29 3.79 6.52
N LYS A 29 13.66 4.13 5.41
CA LYS A 29 13.49 5.51 4.97
C LYS A 29 12.22 6.15 5.53
N TYR A 30 11.12 5.41 5.51
CA TYR A 30 9.82 5.93 5.94
C TYR A 30 9.47 5.55 7.37
N HIS A 31 10.22 4.63 7.99
CA HIS A 31 10.01 4.18 9.37
C HIS A 31 8.61 3.62 9.63
N PHE A 32 8.04 2.94 8.64
CA PHE A 32 6.76 2.28 8.81
C PHE A 32 6.87 1.13 9.80
N HIS A 33 5.80 0.90 10.54
CA HIS A 33 5.76 -0.14 11.54
C HIS A 33 6.01 -1.52 10.92
N HIS A 34 6.83 -2.33 11.57
CA HIS A 34 7.20 -3.65 11.03
C HIS A 34 5.99 -4.54 10.74
N LEU A 35 4.95 -4.49 11.60
CA LEU A 35 3.74 -5.27 11.39
C LEU A 35 2.98 -4.86 10.12
N ASP A 36 3.00 -3.58 9.78
CA ASP A 36 2.37 -3.10 8.54
C ASP A 36 3.13 -3.60 7.32
N ILE A 37 4.46 -3.63 7.40
CA ILE A 37 5.30 -4.18 6.32
C ILE A 37 5.00 -5.68 6.13
N GLU A 38 4.88 -6.42 7.23
CA GLU A 38 4.51 -7.83 7.16
C GLU A 38 3.12 -8.03 6.54
N ASP A 39 2.16 -7.17 6.87
CA ASP A 39 0.83 -7.20 6.27
C ASP A 39 0.89 -6.94 4.77
N CYS A 40 1.80 -6.08 4.31
CA CYS A 40 1.99 -5.83 2.87
C CYS A 40 2.49 -7.06 2.12
N LYS A 41 3.23 -7.93 2.77
CA LYS A 41 3.76 -9.16 2.17
C LYS A 41 2.73 -10.27 2.08
N GLN A 42 1.63 -10.14 2.79
CA GLN A 42 0.59 -11.15 2.85
C GLN A 42 -0.58 -10.78 1.94
N THR A 43 -1.31 -11.80 1.50
CA THR A 43 -2.56 -11.64 0.74
C THR A 43 -3.74 -11.98 1.66
N ASN A 44 -4.95 -11.62 1.22
CA ASN A 44 -6.20 -11.91 1.95
C ASN A 44 -6.31 -11.20 3.31
N GLN A 45 -5.73 -10.02 3.41
CA GLN A 45 -5.90 -9.17 4.58
C GLN A 45 -7.33 -8.61 4.61
N ARG A 46 -7.88 -8.42 5.82
CA ARG A 46 -9.17 -7.76 5.95
C ARG A 46 -9.03 -6.27 5.69
N PRO A 47 -10.05 -5.61 5.13
CA PRO A 47 -10.05 -4.14 5.06
C PRO A 47 -9.92 -3.56 6.45
N LYS A 48 -9.00 -2.60 6.61
CA LYS A 48 -8.75 -1.98 7.90
C LYS A 48 -8.08 -0.63 7.75
N ILE A 49 -8.11 0.14 8.83
CA ILE A 49 -7.36 1.39 8.96
C ILE A 49 -6.64 1.34 10.30
N ASP A 50 -5.31 1.41 10.27
CA ASP A 50 -4.49 1.56 11.46
C ASP A 50 -4.01 3.01 11.54
N ILE A 51 -4.22 3.65 12.69
CA ILE A 51 -3.92 5.06 12.89
C ILE A 51 -2.68 5.19 13.76
N TYR A 52 -1.64 5.83 13.22
CA TYR A 52 -0.41 6.16 13.94
C TYR A 52 -0.26 7.68 14.01
N ASP A 53 0.68 8.15 14.81
CA ASP A 53 0.90 9.59 14.95
C ASP A 53 1.38 10.23 13.65
N ASP A 54 2.17 9.51 12.86
CA ASP A 54 2.82 10.05 11.67
C ASP A 54 2.14 9.66 10.36
N TYR A 55 1.30 8.62 10.38
CA TYR A 55 0.67 8.14 9.15
C TYR A 55 -0.51 7.25 9.45
N TYR A 56 -1.30 7.00 8.41
CA TYR A 56 -2.36 5.98 8.40
C TYR A 56 -1.91 4.82 7.52
N PHE A 57 -2.20 3.59 7.97
CA PHE A 57 -2.06 2.41 7.13
C PHE A 57 -3.42 1.85 6.81
N LEU A 58 -3.74 1.75 5.52
CA LEU A 58 -5.03 1.29 5.05
C LEU A 58 -4.88 0.03 4.21
N VAL A 59 -5.75 -0.94 4.45
CA VAL A 59 -5.95 -2.06 3.55
C VAL A 59 -7.33 -1.91 2.94
N LEU A 60 -7.37 -1.72 1.64
CA LEU A 60 -8.61 -1.50 0.89
C LEU A 60 -8.87 -2.70 -0.02
N HIS A 61 -10.13 -3.08 -0.13
CA HIS A 61 -10.56 -4.08 -1.10
C HIS A 61 -11.48 -3.42 -2.11
N PHE A 62 -11.31 -3.79 -3.37
CA PHE A 62 -12.23 -3.36 -4.41
C PHE A 62 -12.42 -4.46 -5.43
N PRO A 63 -13.61 -4.51 -6.08
CA PRO A 63 -13.90 -5.57 -7.04
C PRO A 63 -13.21 -5.31 -8.36
N VAL A 64 -12.68 -6.38 -8.94
CA VAL A 64 -12.15 -6.36 -10.31
C VAL A 64 -12.88 -7.46 -11.08
N PHE A 65 -13.49 -7.08 -12.19
CA PHE A 65 -14.21 -8.04 -13.02
C PHE A 65 -13.25 -8.79 -13.93
N ASP A 66 -13.29 -10.11 -13.83
CA ASP A 66 -12.52 -10.99 -14.71
C ASP A 66 -13.38 -11.36 -15.91
N ARG A 67 -13.07 -10.78 -17.07
CA ARG A 67 -13.85 -10.99 -18.30
C ARG A 67 -13.73 -12.40 -18.86
N GLN A 68 -12.61 -13.07 -18.63
CA GLN A 68 -12.38 -14.42 -19.15
C GLN A 68 -13.21 -15.45 -18.39
N ASN A 69 -13.28 -15.32 -17.07
CA ASN A 69 -13.96 -16.29 -16.22
C ASN A 69 -15.32 -15.81 -15.75
N LEU A 70 -15.73 -14.62 -16.14
CA LEU A 70 -17.05 -14.04 -15.87
C LEU A 70 -17.40 -13.98 -14.38
N PHE A 71 -16.44 -13.61 -13.54
CA PHE A 71 -16.67 -13.40 -12.12
C PHE A 71 -15.94 -12.16 -11.61
N VAL A 72 -16.36 -11.70 -10.44
CA VAL A 72 -15.74 -10.59 -9.73
C VAL A 72 -14.84 -11.15 -8.64
N LYS A 73 -13.58 -10.71 -8.63
CA LYS A 73 -12.63 -11.07 -7.57
C LYS A 73 -12.15 -9.82 -6.86
N PRO A 74 -11.88 -9.92 -5.54
CA PRO A 74 -11.35 -8.78 -4.80
C PRO A 74 -9.88 -8.55 -5.14
N ARG A 75 -9.50 -7.28 -5.18
CA ARG A 75 -8.10 -6.85 -5.22
C ARG A 75 -7.81 -6.06 -3.98
N GLU A 76 -6.61 -6.21 -3.46
CA GLU A 76 -6.16 -5.49 -2.27
C GLU A 76 -5.23 -4.35 -2.67
N LEU A 77 -5.41 -3.22 -2.00
CA LEU A 77 -4.51 -2.08 -2.10
C LEU A 77 -4.07 -1.73 -0.69
N LYS A 78 -2.76 -1.67 -0.45
CA LYS A 78 -2.20 -1.21 0.80
C LYS A 78 -1.71 0.21 0.62
N VAL A 79 -2.13 1.10 1.52
CA VAL A 79 -1.84 2.54 1.43
C VAL A 79 -1.22 3.01 2.72
N PHE A 80 -0.07 3.66 2.61
CA PHE A 80 0.53 4.44 3.69
C PHE A 80 0.32 5.90 3.38
N TRP A 81 -0.39 6.60 4.25
CA TRP A 81 -0.78 7.99 4.02
C TRP A 81 -0.32 8.87 5.18
N GLY A 82 0.64 9.73 4.90
CA GLY A 82 1.15 10.70 5.84
C GLY A 82 0.82 12.13 5.44
N GLU A 83 1.45 13.08 6.13
CA GLU A 83 1.17 14.50 5.90
C GLU A 83 1.58 14.97 4.50
N ASP A 84 2.73 14.48 4.03
CA ASP A 84 3.31 14.92 2.76
C ASP A 84 3.64 13.77 1.80
N PHE A 85 3.08 12.59 2.08
CA PHE A 85 3.27 11.43 1.20
C PHE A 85 2.03 10.53 1.17
N ILE A 86 1.95 9.76 0.13
CA ILE A 86 0.98 8.68 0.00
C ILE A 86 1.57 7.56 -0.85
#